data_4518d6c93b1f159bb64c34a3272ca839
#
_entry.id   4518d6c93b1f159bb64c34a3272ca839
#
_cell.length_a   1.000
_cell.length_b   1.000
_cell.length_c   1.000
_cell.angle_alpha   90.00
_cell.angle_beta   90.00
_cell.angle_gamma   90.00
#
_symmetry.space_group_name_H-M   'P 1'
#
loop_
_entity.id
_entity.type
_entity.pdbx_description
1 polymer ?
#
loop_
_entity_poly.entity_id
_entity_poly.type
_entity_poly.pdbx_seq_one_letter_code
_entity_poly.pdbx_strand_id
1 'polypeptide(L)'
;MLFYVNAQAPDDGDGTQSENQSQTSSESEQESSEIERVVSLNENGTIMSEYFCDARLRIEWSTLKYADEDKLYINAELYLDSPNGIERECSGGFTVNGQRTDFSVKPSKEVNSLLCATSLEIYDFKGEQTIPMSGSINLEFVGESGVSLNGLNVEGKVYQGESSNGPTAHLITLEHISQYPSLPSGDEITSLAMVLRYLKYNVNECDLCDLYLDKGPVGFTDFYKANAGNPRDTYNSYGCLAPVIVNSATKFISANGGSHTAYDYTGYNVSELYRQVSLGNPIIVWLCDDFGNTPSISRIWVVDGKTLYLKSNMACMVLVGYDYTKGTVTLSNPAGNTFTLDMSTFERSFADMGSYAVAVK
;
A
#
# COMPACT_ATOMS: atom_id res chain seq x y z
N MET A 1 -3.15 -5.95 21.23
CA MET A 1 -3.19 -7.16 22.05
C MET A 1 -1.75 -7.44 22.48
N LEU A 2 -1.40 -7.09 23.72
CA LEU A 2 -0.03 -7.21 24.21
C LEU A 2 0.28 -8.67 24.53
N PHE A 3 1.33 -9.21 23.98
CA PHE A 3 1.89 -10.49 24.40
C PHE A 3 3.06 -10.23 25.34
N TYR A 4 2.87 -10.60 26.61
CA TYR A 4 3.97 -10.79 27.55
C TYR A 4 4.58 -12.15 27.29
N VAL A 5 5.88 -12.21 27.06
CA VAL A 5 6.67 -13.45 27.12
C VAL A 5 7.25 -13.56 28.53
N ASN A 6 6.70 -14.46 29.33
CA ASN A 6 7.30 -14.88 30.59
C ASN A 6 8.28 -16.03 30.28
N ALA A 7 9.56 -15.82 30.50
CA ALA A 7 10.54 -16.89 30.62
C ALA A 7 10.56 -17.39 32.06
N GLN A 8 10.15 -18.64 32.28
CA GLN A 8 10.32 -19.37 33.53
C GLN A 8 11.66 -20.12 33.52
N ALA A 9 12.48 -19.89 34.55
CA ALA A 9 13.61 -20.74 34.89
C ALA A 9 13.18 -21.82 35.90
N PRO A 10 13.88 -22.98 35.93
CA PRO A 10 13.43 -24.14 36.72
C PRO A 10 13.72 -24.03 38.20
N ASP A 11 12.84 -24.62 38.95
CA ASP A 11 12.79 -24.81 40.38
C ASP A 11 13.71 -25.97 40.79
N ASP A 12 14.59 -25.77 41.76
CA ASP A 12 15.22 -26.85 42.56
C ASP A 12 14.99 -26.54 44.03
N GLY A 13 14.22 -27.41 44.67
CA GLY A 13 13.91 -27.33 46.10
C GLY A 13 15.04 -27.83 47.00
N ASP A 14 15.12 -27.37 48.19
CA ASP A 14 15.09 -28.18 49.41
C ASP A 14 14.90 -27.30 50.65
N GLY A 15 14.17 -27.87 51.65
CA GLY A 15 13.65 -27.15 52.79
C GLY A 15 14.64 -26.97 53.94
N THR A 16 14.30 -26.08 54.82
CA THR A 16 14.24 -26.31 56.29
C THR A 16 13.67 -25.10 57.03
N GLN A 17 12.82 -25.38 58.00
CA GLN A 17 12.17 -24.43 58.94
C GLN A 17 13.18 -23.85 59.95
N SER A 18 13.03 -22.58 60.31
CA SER A 18 13.09 -22.14 61.72
C SER A 18 12.47 -20.78 61.92
N GLU A 19 11.65 -20.71 62.95
CA GLU A 19 10.97 -19.52 63.51
C GLU A 19 12.00 -18.48 64.04
N ASN A 20 11.78 -17.19 63.92
CA ASN A 20 11.36 -16.24 64.97
C ASN A 20 11.51 -14.77 64.62
N GLN A 21 10.49 -14.04 65.10
CA GLN A 21 10.47 -12.66 65.62
C GLN A 21 10.57 -11.43 64.67
N SER A 22 9.42 -10.83 64.62
CA SER A 22 9.05 -9.40 64.62
C SER A 22 10.20 -8.38 64.66
N GLN A 23 10.25 -7.53 63.58
CA GLN A 23 10.51 -6.11 63.71
C GLN A 23 9.73 -5.35 62.61
N THR A 24 8.83 -4.51 63.03
CA THR A 24 8.14 -3.51 62.25
C THR A 24 9.13 -2.46 61.77
N SER A 25 9.37 -2.43 60.46
CA SER A 25 9.90 -1.24 59.81
C SER A 25 8.95 -0.93 58.62
N SER A 26 8.33 0.24 58.74
CA SER A 26 7.52 0.86 57.69
C SER A 26 8.38 1.16 56.50
N GLU A 27 8.45 0.27 55.54
CA GLU A 27 8.88 0.61 54.18
C GLU A 27 7.71 1.21 53.43
N SER A 28 7.84 2.49 53.11
CA SER A 28 6.98 3.18 52.17
C SER A 28 7.12 2.53 50.79
N GLU A 29 6.13 1.75 50.38
CA GLU A 29 5.95 1.34 48.99
C GLU A 29 5.80 2.62 48.15
N GLN A 30 6.89 3.01 47.48
CA GLN A 30 6.81 3.92 46.35
C GLN A 30 6.17 3.13 45.20
N GLU A 31 4.83 3.22 45.10
CA GLU A 31 4.16 2.94 43.86
C GLU A 31 4.76 3.90 42.82
N SER A 32 5.62 3.37 41.96
CA SER A 32 5.95 4.04 40.71
C SER A 32 4.69 4.02 39.86
N SER A 33 3.91 5.09 39.91
CA SER A 33 2.86 5.32 38.92
C SER A 33 3.53 5.38 37.57
N GLU A 34 3.42 4.32 36.78
CA GLU A 34 3.71 4.40 35.34
C GLU A 34 2.82 5.52 34.78
N ILE A 35 3.45 6.61 34.42
CA ILE A 35 2.75 7.71 33.74
C ILE A 35 2.31 7.14 32.40
N GLU A 36 1.02 6.93 32.23
CA GLU A 36 0.43 6.46 30.98
C GLU A 36 0.71 7.53 29.91
N ARG A 37 1.62 7.22 28.99
CA ARG A 37 2.05 8.17 27.95
C ARG A 37 0.97 8.30 26.89
N VAL A 38 0.63 9.53 26.55
CA VAL A 38 -0.38 9.82 25.52
C VAL A 38 0.22 9.54 24.14
N VAL A 39 -0.39 8.60 23.41
CA VAL A 39 -0.07 8.30 22.03
C VAL A 39 -0.69 9.36 21.13
N SER A 40 0.11 10.02 20.30
CA SER A 40 -0.35 11.03 19.34
C SER A 40 -0.45 10.49 17.91
N LEU A 41 0.25 9.40 17.59
CA LEU A 41 0.19 8.72 16.31
C LEU A 41 0.46 7.24 16.51
N ASN A 42 -0.38 6.38 15.90
CA ASN A 42 -0.21 4.94 15.86
C ASN A 42 -0.83 4.43 14.57
N GLU A 43 0.01 4.17 13.58
CA GLU A 43 -0.41 3.71 12.27
C GLU A 43 0.32 2.42 11.90
N ASN A 44 -0.28 1.64 11.02
CA ASN A 44 0.32 0.45 10.46
C ASN A 44 -0.18 0.23 9.03
N GLY A 45 0.50 -0.61 8.29
CA GLY A 45 0.09 -0.94 6.93
C GLY A 45 1.02 -1.96 6.29
N THR A 46 0.77 -2.17 4.99
CA THR A 46 1.47 -3.19 4.22
C THR A 46 1.83 -2.63 2.84
N ILE A 47 3.05 -2.94 2.39
CA ILE A 47 3.54 -2.68 1.03
C ILE A 47 3.84 -4.03 0.39
N MET A 48 3.37 -4.28 -0.82
CA MET A 48 3.51 -5.58 -1.50
C MET A 48 4.18 -5.41 -2.85
N SER A 49 5.07 -6.35 -3.20
CA SER A 49 5.57 -6.47 -4.58
C SER A 49 4.53 -7.17 -5.48
N GLU A 50 4.75 -7.10 -6.77
CA GLU A 50 4.11 -8.03 -7.68
C GLU A 50 4.56 -9.47 -7.39
N TYR A 51 3.70 -10.44 -7.77
CA TYR A 51 4.09 -11.84 -7.74
C TYR A 51 5.10 -12.16 -8.84
N PHE A 52 6.09 -12.95 -8.49
CA PHE A 52 6.99 -13.58 -9.44
C PHE A 52 7.05 -15.08 -9.13
N CYS A 53 6.61 -15.92 -10.06
CA CYS A 53 6.57 -17.38 -9.89
C CYS A 53 5.95 -17.83 -8.56
N ASP A 54 4.76 -17.34 -8.26
CA ASP A 54 4.00 -17.60 -7.03
C ASP A 54 4.66 -17.10 -5.73
N ALA A 55 5.72 -16.28 -5.82
CA ALA A 55 6.33 -15.63 -4.69
C ALA A 55 6.25 -14.11 -4.80
N ARG A 56 6.10 -13.42 -3.68
CA ARG A 56 6.21 -11.96 -3.59
C ARG A 56 6.89 -11.53 -2.29
N LEU A 57 7.41 -10.32 -2.28
CA LEU A 57 7.85 -9.66 -1.06
C LEU A 57 6.74 -8.79 -0.49
N ARG A 58 6.68 -8.75 0.83
CA ARG A 58 5.72 -7.94 1.57
C ARG A 58 6.42 -7.27 2.74
N ILE A 59 6.23 -5.96 2.89
CA ILE A 59 6.67 -5.19 4.06
C ILE A 59 5.44 -4.93 4.92
N GLU A 60 5.46 -5.38 6.16
CA GLU A 60 4.55 -4.91 7.21
C GLU A 60 5.26 -3.83 8.02
N TRP A 61 4.56 -2.76 8.32
CA TRP A 61 5.14 -1.66 9.07
C TRP A 61 4.15 -1.12 10.11
N SER A 62 4.70 -0.57 11.18
CA SER A 62 3.95 0.22 12.14
C SER A 62 4.77 1.43 12.58
N THR A 63 4.05 2.49 12.93
CA THR A 63 4.65 3.73 13.45
C THR A 63 3.95 4.12 14.73
N LEU A 64 4.72 4.69 15.67
CA LEU A 64 4.24 5.16 16.95
C LEU A 64 4.90 6.50 17.29
N LYS A 65 4.12 7.47 17.75
CA LYS A 65 4.60 8.73 18.31
C LYS A 65 3.88 9.02 19.61
N TYR A 66 4.62 9.43 20.62
CA TYR A 66 4.06 9.97 21.85
C TYR A 66 3.95 11.49 21.79
N ALA A 67 2.94 12.05 22.45
CA ALA A 67 2.65 13.47 22.40
C ALA A 67 3.75 14.34 23.06
N ASP A 68 4.52 13.75 23.98
CA ASP A 68 5.59 14.38 24.74
C ASP A 68 6.98 14.23 24.10
N GLU A 69 7.08 13.65 22.90
CA GLU A 69 8.35 13.44 22.20
C GLU A 69 8.32 13.97 20.76
N ASP A 70 9.47 14.44 20.30
CA ASP A 70 9.71 14.79 18.89
C ASP A 70 10.32 13.63 18.11
N LYS A 71 9.92 12.40 18.46
CA LYS A 71 10.39 11.18 17.82
C LYS A 71 9.24 10.41 17.21
N LEU A 72 9.49 9.82 16.05
CA LEU A 72 8.66 8.80 15.45
C LEU A 72 9.37 7.46 15.55
N TYR A 73 8.72 6.48 16.16
CA TYR A 73 9.17 5.10 16.23
C TYR A 73 8.62 4.33 15.04
N ILE A 74 9.45 3.55 14.37
CA ILE A 74 9.08 2.75 13.22
C ILE A 74 9.53 1.31 13.47
N ASN A 75 8.60 0.37 13.27
CA ASN A 75 8.91 -1.05 13.13
C ASN A 75 8.51 -1.47 11.74
N ALA A 76 9.38 -2.22 11.08
CA ALA A 76 9.11 -2.76 9.76
C ALA A 76 9.67 -4.18 9.63
N GLU A 77 8.90 -5.05 8.97
CA GLU A 77 9.19 -6.45 8.78
C GLU A 77 9.07 -6.81 7.31
N LEU A 78 10.08 -7.48 6.77
CA LEU A 78 10.10 -7.97 5.39
C LEU A 78 9.77 -9.45 5.36
N TYR A 79 8.77 -9.83 4.61
CA TYR A 79 8.29 -11.20 4.44
C TYR A 79 8.46 -11.68 2.99
N LEU A 80 8.66 -12.98 2.85
CA LEU A 80 8.48 -13.70 1.60
C LEU A 80 7.20 -14.53 1.68
N ASP A 81 6.23 -14.15 0.87
CA ASP A 81 4.98 -14.89 0.71
C ASP A 81 5.14 -15.86 -0.47
N SER A 82 5.07 -17.16 -0.19
CA SER A 82 5.13 -18.21 -1.20
C SER A 82 4.21 -19.38 -0.83
N PRO A 83 3.16 -19.66 -1.62
CA PRO A 83 2.16 -20.69 -1.31
C PRO A 83 2.75 -22.11 -1.12
N ASN A 84 3.87 -22.39 -1.76
CA ASN A 84 4.52 -23.71 -1.71
C ASN A 84 5.69 -23.77 -0.74
N GLY A 85 5.99 -22.66 -0.04
CA GLY A 85 7.17 -22.53 0.82
C GLY A 85 8.48 -22.62 0.03
N ILE A 86 9.53 -21.99 0.54
CA ILE A 86 10.88 -22.03 -0.07
C ILE A 86 11.85 -22.42 1.02
N GLU A 87 12.38 -23.65 0.98
CA GLU A 87 13.35 -24.17 1.98
C GLU A 87 14.80 -23.97 1.55
N ARG A 88 15.13 -22.82 0.99
CA ARG A 88 16.52 -22.52 0.58
C ARG A 88 17.01 -21.26 1.28
N GLU A 89 18.30 -21.23 1.52
CA GLU A 89 18.96 -20.03 2.01
C GLU A 89 18.80 -18.91 0.97
N CYS A 90 18.31 -17.76 1.43
CA CYS A 90 18.24 -16.53 0.65
C CYS A 90 18.95 -15.40 1.38
N SER A 91 19.58 -14.53 0.63
CA SER A 91 20.18 -13.31 1.14
C SER A 91 19.49 -12.10 0.51
N GLY A 92 19.66 -10.95 1.14
CA GLY A 92 19.08 -9.74 0.60
C GLY A 92 19.35 -8.53 1.45
N GLY A 93 18.62 -7.47 1.17
CA GLY A 93 18.69 -6.24 1.96
C GLY A 93 17.31 -5.64 2.17
N PHE A 94 17.12 -5.10 3.34
CA PHE A 94 15.93 -4.36 3.74
C PHE A 94 16.35 -2.95 4.13
N THR A 95 15.74 -1.95 3.51
CA THR A 95 16.08 -0.55 3.74
C THR A 95 14.81 0.18 4.20
N VAL A 96 14.91 0.88 5.32
CA VAL A 96 13.86 1.74 5.87
C VAL A 96 14.46 3.11 6.14
N ASN A 97 13.89 4.15 5.57
CA ASN A 97 14.36 5.54 5.70
C ASN A 97 15.87 5.70 5.43
N GLY A 98 16.39 4.99 4.42
CA GLY A 98 17.81 5.01 4.04
C GLY A 98 18.72 4.14 4.92
N GLN A 99 18.26 3.58 6.02
CA GLN A 99 19.02 2.62 6.83
C GLN A 99 18.82 1.22 6.27
N ARG A 100 19.93 0.60 5.82
CA ARG A 100 19.94 -0.74 5.24
C ARG A 100 20.35 -1.78 6.25
N THR A 101 19.62 -2.89 6.29
CA THR A 101 19.93 -4.11 7.00
C THR A 101 20.08 -5.24 5.98
N ASP A 102 21.24 -5.86 5.92
CA ASP A 102 21.45 -7.05 5.10
C ASP A 102 21.08 -8.30 5.90
N PHE A 103 20.55 -9.30 5.23
CA PHE A 103 20.15 -10.57 5.85
C PHE A 103 20.56 -11.78 5.01
N SER A 104 20.73 -12.92 5.70
CA SER A 104 20.88 -14.23 5.10
C SER A 104 20.09 -15.21 5.97
N VAL A 105 18.99 -15.72 5.44
CA VAL A 105 18.06 -16.57 6.19
C VAL A 105 17.59 -17.75 5.33
N LYS A 106 17.22 -18.82 5.99
CA LYS A 106 16.52 -19.93 5.36
C LYS A 106 15.01 -19.76 5.66
N PRO A 107 14.18 -19.38 4.68
CA PRO A 107 12.75 -19.27 4.88
C PRO A 107 12.17 -20.59 5.41
N SER A 108 11.14 -20.51 6.21
CA SER A 108 10.41 -21.70 6.67
C SER A 108 9.56 -22.28 5.54
N LYS A 109 9.04 -23.51 5.73
CA LYS A 109 8.01 -24.08 4.85
C LYS A 109 6.66 -23.36 4.92
N GLU A 110 6.55 -22.37 5.77
CA GLU A 110 5.32 -21.62 5.96
C GLU A 110 5.08 -20.67 4.77
N VAL A 111 3.82 -20.40 4.50
CA VAL A 111 3.38 -19.55 3.38
C VAL A 111 3.93 -18.12 3.51
N ASN A 112 4.18 -17.66 4.75
CA ASN A 112 4.63 -16.32 5.08
C ASN A 112 5.91 -16.40 5.91
N SER A 113 7.06 -16.26 5.29
CA SER A 113 8.34 -16.34 5.99
C SER A 113 8.91 -14.97 6.29
N LEU A 114 9.13 -14.66 7.56
CA LEU A 114 9.87 -13.46 7.96
C LEU A 114 11.32 -13.57 7.50
N LEU A 115 11.79 -12.59 6.74
CA LEU A 115 13.16 -12.51 6.25
C LEU A 115 14.04 -11.59 7.09
N CYS A 116 13.49 -10.42 7.44
CA CYS A 116 14.20 -9.39 8.17
C CYS A 116 13.21 -8.51 8.92
N ALA A 117 13.60 -8.06 10.11
CA ALA A 117 12.88 -7.03 10.86
C ALA A 117 13.84 -5.91 11.24
N THR A 118 13.34 -4.69 11.28
CA THR A 118 14.10 -3.52 11.70
C THR A 118 13.23 -2.58 12.49
N SER A 119 13.83 -1.91 13.45
CA SER A 119 13.20 -0.84 14.22
C SER A 119 14.12 0.37 14.21
N LEU A 120 13.54 1.55 14.02
CA LEU A 120 14.32 2.78 14.03
C LEU A 120 13.53 3.92 14.64
N GLU A 121 14.28 4.94 15.08
CA GLU A 121 13.74 6.20 15.58
C GLU A 121 14.08 7.31 14.58
N ILE A 122 13.09 8.10 14.21
CA ILE A 122 13.29 9.34 13.48
C ILE A 122 13.20 10.48 14.48
N TYR A 123 14.32 11.17 14.66
CA TYR A 123 14.43 12.34 15.54
C TYR A 123 13.97 13.60 14.81
N ASP A 124 13.56 14.62 15.57
CA ASP A 124 13.07 15.90 15.04
C ASP A 124 11.90 15.75 14.06
N PHE A 125 11.03 14.76 14.30
CA PHE A 125 9.83 14.53 13.50
C PHE A 125 8.87 15.71 13.66
N LYS A 126 8.68 16.48 12.58
CA LYS A 126 7.89 17.74 12.57
C LYS A 126 6.46 17.56 12.05
N GLY A 127 5.86 16.41 12.31
CA GLY A 127 4.46 16.15 11.96
C GLY A 127 4.26 15.62 10.55
N GLU A 128 5.14 15.88 9.58
CA GLU A 128 5.01 15.37 8.21
C GLU A 128 6.32 14.81 7.68
N GLN A 129 6.33 13.57 7.23
CA GLN A 129 7.48 12.95 6.59
C GLN A 129 7.09 11.78 5.70
N THR A 130 7.72 11.69 4.53
CA THR A 130 7.66 10.47 3.71
C THR A 130 8.82 9.56 4.06
N ILE A 131 8.53 8.30 4.37
CA ILE A 131 9.48 7.28 4.78
C ILE A 131 9.58 6.25 3.66
N PRO A 132 10.68 6.24 2.88
CA PRO A 132 10.87 5.22 1.86
C PRO A 132 11.24 3.89 2.51
N MET A 133 10.65 2.81 1.99
CA MET A 133 10.93 1.44 2.39
C MET A 133 11.18 0.59 1.14
N SER A 134 12.19 -0.27 1.18
CA SER A 134 12.45 -1.21 0.10
C SER A 134 13.11 -2.49 0.61
N GLY A 135 12.72 -3.61 0.01
CA GLY A 135 13.32 -4.92 0.28
C GLY A 135 13.70 -5.63 -1.01
N SER A 136 14.77 -6.39 -1.00
CA SER A 136 15.17 -7.21 -2.15
C SER A 136 15.74 -8.53 -1.68
N ILE A 137 15.56 -9.59 -2.47
CA ILE A 137 16.17 -10.88 -2.22
C ILE A 137 16.98 -11.35 -3.42
N ASN A 138 18.02 -12.15 -3.10
CA ASN A 138 18.75 -12.96 -4.02
C ASN A 138 18.52 -14.42 -3.63
N LEU A 139 17.84 -15.15 -4.49
CA LEU A 139 17.54 -16.55 -4.31
C LEU A 139 17.70 -17.26 -5.65
N GLU A 140 18.76 -18.01 -5.79
CA GLU A 140 18.92 -18.91 -6.92
C GLU A 140 18.04 -20.15 -6.70
N PHE A 141 16.91 -20.18 -7.36
CA PHE A 141 16.02 -21.31 -7.38
C PHE A 141 16.28 -22.13 -8.65
N VAL A 142 16.94 -23.27 -8.48
CA VAL A 142 17.09 -24.27 -9.53
C VAL A 142 16.15 -25.42 -9.17
N GLY A 143 14.85 -25.20 -9.38
CA GLY A 143 13.87 -26.26 -9.37
C GLY A 143 13.76 -26.92 -10.76
N GLU A 144 12.86 -27.89 -10.93
CA GLU A 144 12.58 -28.50 -12.23
C GLU A 144 12.22 -27.49 -13.34
N SER A 145 11.79 -26.27 -12.96
CA SER A 145 11.46 -25.16 -13.86
C SER A 145 12.60 -24.18 -14.13
N GLY A 146 13.75 -24.29 -13.43
CA GLY A 146 14.92 -23.43 -13.61
C GLY A 146 14.71 -21.93 -13.30
N VAL A 147 13.72 -21.59 -12.46
CA VAL A 147 13.35 -20.19 -12.15
C VAL A 147 14.27 -19.64 -11.05
N SER A 148 14.83 -18.45 -11.28
CA SER A 148 15.57 -17.67 -10.29
C SER A 148 14.69 -16.54 -9.77
N LEU A 149 14.63 -16.35 -8.45
CA LEU A 149 14.00 -15.19 -7.79
C LEU A 149 15.02 -14.07 -7.53
N ASN A 150 16.19 -14.10 -8.19
CA ASN A 150 17.17 -13.04 -8.08
C ASN A 150 16.58 -11.71 -8.57
N GLY A 151 16.66 -10.71 -7.70
CA GLY A 151 16.14 -9.37 -7.99
C GLY A 151 14.65 -9.20 -7.76
N LEU A 152 13.96 -10.15 -7.13
CA LEU A 152 12.63 -9.88 -6.60
C LEU A 152 12.75 -8.76 -5.56
N ASN A 153 12.01 -7.69 -5.77
CA ASN A 153 12.06 -6.51 -4.93
C ASN A 153 10.65 -6.01 -4.56
N VAL A 154 10.58 -5.28 -3.47
CA VAL A 154 9.42 -4.51 -3.04
C VAL A 154 9.90 -3.11 -2.69
N GLU A 155 9.17 -2.10 -3.10
CA GLU A 155 9.43 -0.72 -2.71
C GLU A 155 8.12 0.04 -2.52
N GLY A 156 8.14 1.00 -1.62
CA GLY A 156 7.01 1.87 -1.37
C GLY A 156 7.39 3.02 -0.45
N LYS A 157 6.42 3.84 -0.15
CA LYS A 157 6.57 5.02 0.69
C LYS A 157 5.45 5.05 1.72
N VAL A 158 5.82 5.25 2.97
CA VAL A 158 4.89 5.52 4.04
C VAL A 158 4.89 7.01 4.30
N TYR A 159 3.75 7.65 4.16
CA TYR A 159 3.58 9.02 4.57
C TYR A 159 3.11 9.03 6.01
N GLN A 160 3.87 9.74 6.85
CA GLN A 160 3.48 10.04 8.21
C GLN A 160 3.15 11.52 8.29
N GLY A 161 1.90 11.85 8.58
CA GLY A 161 1.42 13.19 8.81
C GLY A 161 0.91 13.35 10.23
N GLU A 162 0.70 14.58 10.68
CA GLU A 162 -0.08 14.78 11.91
C GLU A 162 -1.48 14.21 11.70
N SER A 163 -1.61 12.95 12.05
CA SER A 163 -2.89 12.29 12.17
C SER A 163 -3.55 12.84 13.41
N SER A 164 -4.75 13.27 13.34
CA SER A 164 -5.71 13.29 14.42
C SER A 164 -6.55 14.55 14.57
N ASN A 165 -6.29 15.60 13.84
CA ASN A 165 -7.22 16.75 13.79
C ASN A 165 -7.91 16.92 12.44
N GLY A 166 -7.74 15.98 11.51
CA GLY A 166 -8.55 15.91 10.30
C GLY A 166 -10.01 15.54 10.60
N PRO A 167 -10.96 15.87 9.72
CA PRO A 167 -12.35 15.49 9.92
C PRO A 167 -12.46 13.97 10.00
N THR A 168 -13.30 13.47 10.93
CA THR A 168 -13.58 12.03 11.06
C THR A 168 -14.27 11.42 9.85
N ALA A 169 -14.84 12.27 8.99
CA ALA A 169 -15.44 11.90 7.72
C ALA A 169 -15.30 13.06 6.73
N HIS A 170 -15.11 12.74 5.47
CA HIS A 170 -15.13 13.70 4.37
C HIS A 170 -15.73 13.06 3.12
N LEU A 171 -16.49 13.86 2.35
CA LEU A 171 -17.07 13.44 1.08
C LEU A 171 -16.95 14.55 0.05
N ILE A 172 -16.27 14.25 -1.04
CA ILE A 172 -16.14 15.11 -2.22
C ILE A 172 -17.35 14.86 -3.11
N THR A 173 -18.06 15.94 -3.49
CA THR A 173 -19.09 15.85 -4.51
C THR A 173 -18.44 15.88 -5.89
N LEU A 174 -18.41 14.75 -6.54
CA LEU A 174 -17.83 14.55 -7.87
C LEU A 174 -18.92 14.07 -8.82
N GLU A 175 -18.97 14.64 -10.03
CA GLU A 175 -19.88 14.21 -11.08
C GLU A 175 -19.46 12.82 -11.58
N HIS A 176 -20.37 11.84 -11.46
CA HIS A 176 -20.13 10.50 -11.97
C HIS A 176 -20.20 10.46 -13.49
N ILE A 177 -19.24 9.79 -14.12
CA ILE A 177 -19.21 9.52 -15.55
C ILE A 177 -19.19 8.00 -15.75
N SER A 178 -20.15 7.49 -16.54
CA SER A 178 -20.12 6.08 -16.97
C SER A 178 -19.18 5.90 -18.16
N GLN A 179 -18.33 4.88 -18.11
CA GLN A 179 -17.51 4.49 -19.24
C GLN A 179 -18.32 3.91 -20.40
N TYR A 180 -19.54 3.43 -20.13
CA TYR A 180 -20.41 2.84 -21.14
C TYR A 180 -21.28 3.86 -21.85
N PRO A 181 -21.57 3.63 -23.13
CA PRO A 181 -21.09 2.53 -24.00
C PRO A 181 -19.75 2.84 -24.69
N SER A 182 -19.18 4.04 -24.52
CA SER A 182 -18.13 4.58 -25.39
C SER A 182 -16.74 4.00 -25.15
N LEU A 183 -16.42 3.68 -23.90
CA LEU A 183 -15.11 3.20 -23.43
C LEU A 183 -15.29 1.98 -22.54
N PRO A 184 -15.79 0.83 -23.04
CA PRO A 184 -16.15 -0.30 -22.21
C PRO A 184 -14.99 -0.93 -21.41
N SER A 185 -13.74 -0.64 -21.77
CA SER A 185 -12.52 -1.02 -21.05
C SER A 185 -11.67 0.22 -20.75
N GLY A 186 -12.29 1.30 -20.30
CA GLY A 186 -11.64 2.60 -20.12
C GLY A 186 -11.93 3.23 -18.77
N ASP A 187 -12.00 2.43 -17.73
CA ASP A 187 -12.22 2.88 -16.37
C ASP A 187 -11.12 3.83 -15.88
N GLU A 188 -9.84 3.63 -16.25
CA GLU A 188 -8.74 4.51 -15.86
C GLU A 188 -8.87 5.91 -16.45
N ILE A 189 -9.11 5.99 -17.75
CA ILE A 189 -9.22 7.29 -18.43
C ILE A 189 -10.53 7.99 -18.11
N THR A 190 -11.61 7.24 -17.83
CA THR A 190 -12.90 7.79 -17.38
C THR A 190 -12.80 8.31 -15.95
N SER A 191 -12.06 7.61 -15.08
CA SER A 191 -11.73 8.09 -13.72
C SER A 191 -10.94 9.39 -13.77
N LEU A 192 -9.95 9.51 -14.68
CA LEU A 192 -9.24 10.76 -14.91
C LEU A 192 -10.17 11.87 -15.40
N ALA A 193 -11.10 11.58 -16.32
CA ALA A 193 -12.06 12.56 -16.81
C ALA A 193 -12.95 13.10 -15.68
N MET A 194 -13.42 12.25 -14.76
CA MET A 194 -14.18 12.66 -13.58
C MET A 194 -13.38 13.63 -12.71
N VAL A 195 -12.10 13.32 -12.43
CA VAL A 195 -11.22 14.19 -11.63
C VAL A 195 -10.96 15.52 -12.33
N LEU A 196 -10.68 15.51 -13.64
CA LEU A 196 -10.47 16.74 -14.41
C LEU A 196 -11.73 17.62 -14.48
N ARG A 197 -12.93 17.05 -14.62
CA ARG A 197 -14.19 17.82 -14.53
C ARG A 197 -14.40 18.42 -13.13
N TYR A 198 -14.08 17.69 -12.10
CA TYR A 198 -14.11 18.21 -10.73
C TYR A 198 -13.21 19.45 -10.58
N LEU A 199 -12.02 19.41 -11.17
CA LEU A 199 -11.08 20.53 -11.24
C LEU A 199 -11.49 21.62 -12.24
N LYS A 200 -12.71 21.54 -12.82
CA LYS A 200 -13.31 22.52 -13.72
C LYS A 200 -12.72 22.59 -15.12
N TYR A 201 -12.01 21.57 -15.55
CA TYR A 201 -11.63 21.46 -16.95
C TYR A 201 -12.84 21.03 -17.78
N ASN A 202 -12.95 21.61 -18.99
CA ASN A 202 -13.91 21.14 -19.99
C ASN A 202 -13.28 19.94 -20.71
N VAL A 203 -13.62 18.74 -20.29
CA VAL A 203 -13.05 17.48 -20.81
C VAL A 203 -14.17 16.50 -21.16
N ASN A 204 -14.00 15.86 -22.31
CA ASN A 204 -14.77 14.69 -22.73
C ASN A 204 -13.88 13.45 -22.58
N GLU A 205 -14.40 12.37 -22.01
CA GLU A 205 -13.67 11.14 -21.75
C GLU A 205 -13.18 10.45 -23.02
N CYS A 206 -13.94 10.56 -24.12
CA CYS A 206 -13.57 10.01 -25.42
C CYS A 206 -12.41 10.79 -26.07
N ASP A 207 -12.46 12.13 -26.01
CA ASP A 207 -11.39 12.98 -26.51
C ASP A 207 -10.12 12.80 -25.68
N LEU A 208 -10.28 12.66 -24.35
CA LEU A 208 -9.17 12.38 -23.45
C LEU A 208 -8.48 11.05 -23.79
N CYS A 209 -9.28 10.00 -24.04
CA CYS A 209 -8.81 8.70 -24.49
C CYS A 209 -8.09 8.77 -25.85
N ASP A 210 -8.67 9.48 -26.81
CA ASP A 210 -8.16 9.46 -28.19
C ASP A 210 -6.90 10.31 -28.37
N LEU A 211 -6.81 11.45 -27.68
CA LEU A 211 -5.77 12.46 -27.90
C LEU A 211 -4.62 12.41 -26.87
N TYR A 212 -4.87 11.92 -25.65
CA TYR A 212 -3.92 12.06 -24.55
C TYR A 212 -3.49 10.72 -23.93
N LEU A 213 -4.23 9.62 -24.14
CA LEU A 213 -3.86 8.31 -23.65
C LEU A 213 -2.93 7.61 -24.63
N ASP A 214 -1.71 7.29 -24.20
CA ASP A 214 -0.83 6.43 -24.98
C ASP A 214 -1.38 4.99 -24.99
N LYS A 215 -1.40 4.38 -26.16
CA LYS A 215 -1.97 3.05 -26.40
C LYS A 215 -0.98 2.19 -27.21
N GLY A 216 -0.96 0.91 -26.91
CA GLY A 216 -0.15 -0.06 -27.67
C GLY A 216 -0.83 -1.42 -27.79
N PRO A 217 -0.31 -2.32 -28.64
CA PRO A 217 -0.94 -3.61 -28.90
C PRO A 217 -0.88 -4.52 -27.67
N VAL A 218 -1.95 -5.26 -27.43
CA VAL A 218 -2.04 -6.26 -26.37
C VAL A 218 -0.94 -7.32 -26.51
N GLY A 219 -0.33 -7.68 -25.39
CA GLY A 219 0.76 -8.68 -25.35
C GLY A 219 2.16 -8.10 -25.67
N PHE A 220 2.24 -6.85 -26.15
CA PHE A 220 3.49 -6.19 -26.56
C PHE A 220 3.65 -4.81 -25.88
N THR A 221 2.74 -4.43 -25.01
CA THR A 221 2.74 -3.13 -24.34
C THR A 221 3.08 -3.26 -22.87
N ASP A 222 4.06 -2.48 -22.44
CA ASP A 222 4.31 -2.26 -21.01
C ASP A 222 3.20 -1.34 -20.46
N PHE A 223 2.33 -1.88 -19.63
CA PHE A 223 1.17 -1.15 -19.08
C PHE A 223 1.55 -0.11 -18.01
N TYR A 224 2.84 0.04 -17.71
CA TYR A 224 3.40 1.20 -17.01
C TYR A 224 3.72 2.37 -17.94
N LYS A 225 3.72 2.15 -19.27
CA LYS A 225 4.08 3.16 -20.29
C LYS A 225 2.92 3.53 -21.20
N ALA A 226 2.00 2.60 -21.46
CA ALA A 226 0.85 2.81 -22.30
C ALA A 226 -0.30 1.86 -21.94
N ASN A 227 -1.52 2.21 -22.34
CA ASN A 227 -2.68 1.33 -22.23
C ASN A 227 -2.51 0.13 -23.17
N ALA A 228 -2.62 -1.06 -22.63
CA ALA A 228 -2.53 -2.30 -23.39
C ALA A 228 -3.87 -2.60 -24.09
N GLY A 229 -3.97 -2.22 -25.33
CA GLY A 229 -5.18 -2.27 -26.14
C GLY A 229 -5.84 -0.89 -26.30
N ASN A 230 -7.08 -0.91 -26.80
CA ASN A 230 -7.89 0.29 -26.97
C ASN A 230 -9.08 0.26 -25.99
N PRO A 231 -9.27 1.27 -25.13
CA PRO A 231 -10.41 1.35 -24.20
C PRO A 231 -11.80 1.22 -24.87
N ARG A 232 -11.90 1.46 -26.17
CA ARG A 232 -13.12 1.27 -26.96
C ARG A 232 -13.43 -0.20 -27.28
N ASP A 233 -12.46 -1.10 -27.08
CA ASP A 233 -12.61 -2.52 -27.33
C ASP A 233 -12.97 -3.26 -26.04
N THR A 234 -14.11 -3.93 -26.06
CA THR A 234 -14.63 -4.68 -24.90
C THR A 234 -13.81 -5.92 -24.55
N TYR A 235 -13.15 -6.53 -25.55
CA TYR A 235 -12.57 -7.87 -25.41
C TYR A 235 -11.05 -7.91 -25.52
N ASN A 236 -10.45 -6.87 -26.08
CA ASN A 236 -9.02 -6.83 -26.36
C ASN A 236 -8.39 -5.52 -25.87
N SER A 237 -8.70 -5.16 -24.64
CA SER A 237 -8.07 -4.08 -23.90
C SER A 237 -7.92 -4.50 -22.44
N TYR A 238 -6.76 -4.23 -21.87
CA TYR A 238 -6.35 -4.70 -20.55
C TYR A 238 -5.88 -3.58 -19.63
N GLY A 239 -6.11 -2.33 -20.04
CA GLY A 239 -5.87 -1.17 -19.21
C GLY A 239 -4.41 -0.75 -19.07
N CYS A 240 -4.15 0.10 -18.10
CA CYS A 240 -2.84 0.64 -17.77
C CYS A 240 -2.73 0.93 -16.26
N LEU A 241 -1.54 1.30 -15.81
CA LEU A 241 -1.27 1.63 -14.42
C LEU A 241 -1.01 3.13 -14.22
N ALA A 242 -0.85 3.54 -12.97
CA ALA A 242 -0.75 4.92 -12.51
C ALA A 242 0.15 5.83 -13.35
N PRO A 243 1.39 5.46 -13.75
CA PRO A 243 2.26 6.35 -14.52
C PRO A 243 1.66 6.80 -15.86
N VAL A 244 0.84 5.94 -16.51
CA VAL A 244 0.20 6.27 -17.79
C VAL A 244 -0.89 7.33 -17.60
N ILE A 245 -1.65 7.24 -16.51
CA ILE A 245 -2.69 8.21 -16.17
C ILE A 245 -2.08 9.55 -15.73
N VAL A 246 -0.98 9.53 -14.99
CA VAL A 246 -0.19 10.75 -14.69
C VAL A 246 0.28 11.43 -15.97
N ASN A 247 0.81 10.66 -16.93
CA ASN A 247 1.25 11.20 -18.21
C ASN A 247 0.08 11.76 -19.03
N SER A 248 -1.06 11.07 -19.09
CA SER A 248 -2.27 11.53 -19.78
C SER A 248 -2.81 12.83 -19.18
N ALA A 249 -2.88 12.91 -17.84
CA ALA A 249 -3.26 14.11 -17.13
C ALA A 249 -2.32 15.28 -17.42
N THR A 250 -1.01 15.06 -17.37
CA THR A 250 0.02 16.06 -17.63
C THR A 250 -0.07 16.62 -19.05
N LYS A 251 -0.24 15.74 -20.05
CA LYS A 251 -0.44 16.16 -21.45
C LYS A 251 -1.70 17.01 -21.62
N PHE A 252 -2.82 16.56 -21.05
CA PHE A 252 -4.08 17.27 -21.12
C PHE A 252 -4.00 18.64 -20.45
N ILE A 253 -3.51 18.70 -19.20
CA ILE A 253 -3.41 19.95 -18.43
C ILE A 253 -2.52 20.95 -19.15
N SER A 254 -1.36 20.53 -19.65
CA SER A 254 -0.44 21.38 -20.40
C SER A 254 -1.06 21.92 -21.68
N ALA A 255 -1.76 21.07 -22.44
CA ALA A 255 -2.42 21.47 -23.69
C ALA A 255 -3.58 22.46 -23.49
N ASN A 256 -4.20 22.46 -22.30
CA ASN A 256 -5.31 23.32 -21.94
C ASN A 256 -4.90 24.52 -21.05
N GLY A 257 -3.60 24.77 -20.87
CA GLY A 257 -3.10 25.90 -20.11
C GLY A 257 -3.42 25.86 -18.62
N GLY A 258 -3.62 24.66 -18.07
CA GLY A 258 -3.92 24.46 -16.66
C GLY A 258 -2.70 24.56 -15.76
N SER A 259 -2.94 24.81 -14.46
CA SER A 259 -1.89 24.94 -13.43
C SER A 259 -1.80 23.72 -12.51
N HIS A 260 -2.73 22.77 -12.59
CA HIS A 260 -2.70 21.58 -11.76
C HIS A 260 -1.57 20.62 -12.19
N THR A 261 -1.12 19.83 -11.25
CA THR A 261 -0.07 18.81 -11.45
C THR A 261 -0.62 17.43 -11.10
N ALA A 262 -0.31 16.45 -11.92
CA ALA A 262 -0.61 15.06 -11.65
C ALA A 262 0.56 14.40 -10.90
N TYR A 263 0.25 13.64 -9.86
CA TYR A 263 1.20 12.96 -8.99
C TYR A 263 0.92 11.47 -8.96
N ASP A 264 1.98 10.68 -9.06
CA ASP A 264 1.93 9.25 -8.79
C ASP A 264 2.00 9.01 -7.28
N TYR A 265 0.91 8.48 -6.72
CA TYR A 265 0.78 8.13 -5.29
C TYR A 265 0.93 6.61 -5.08
N THR A 266 1.44 5.89 -6.06
CA THR A 266 1.69 4.46 -5.95
C THR A 266 2.60 4.15 -4.78
N GLY A 267 2.19 3.18 -3.96
CA GLY A 267 2.95 2.76 -2.77
C GLY A 267 2.78 3.65 -1.54
N TYR A 268 1.96 4.71 -1.61
CA TYR A 268 1.59 5.45 -0.40
C TYR A 268 0.60 4.65 0.45
N ASN A 269 0.67 4.85 1.77
CA ASN A 269 -0.31 4.28 2.68
C ASN A 269 -1.69 4.92 2.50
N VAL A 270 -2.72 4.17 2.88
CA VAL A 270 -4.12 4.62 2.70
C VAL A 270 -4.47 5.85 3.53
N SER A 271 -3.81 6.06 4.68
CA SER A 271 -4.02 7.26 5.50
C SER A 271 -3.67 8.54 4.73
N GLU A 272 -2.65 8.50 3.88
CA GLU A 272 -2.33 9.62 2.99
C GLU A 272 -3.42 9.83 1.93
N LEU A 273 -4.00 8.76 1.37
CA LEU A 273 -5.12 8.90 0.44
C LEU A 273 -6.32 9.56 1.12
N TYR A 274 -6.65 9.15 2.34
CA TYR A 274 -7.73 9.78 3.13
C TYR A 274 -7.40 11.25 3.46
N ARG A 275 -6.14 11.55 3.79
CA ARG A 275 -5.69 12.92 3.99
C ARG A 275 -5.88 13.76 2.71
N GLN A 276 -5.52 13.26 1.54
CA GLN A 276 -5.76 13.97 0.28
C GLN A 276 -7.25 14.22 0.04
N VAL A 277 -8.10 13.22 0.28
CA VAL A 277 -9.56 13.37 0.19
C VAL A 277 -10.05 14.45 1.17
N SER A 278 -9.54 14.51 2.40
CA SER A 278 -9.93 15.56 3.37
C SER A 278 -9.50 16.97 2.94
N LEU A 279 -8.49 17.09 2.11
CA LEU A 279 -8.04 18.34 1.50
C LEU A 279 -8.83 18.71 0.23
N GLY A 280 -9.81 17.89 -0.17
CA GLY A 280 -10.61 18.11 -1.36
C GLY A 280 -10.00 17.55 -2.65
N ASN A 281 -8.98 16.69 -2.56
CA ASN A 281 -8.34 16.05 -3.71
C ASN A 281 -8.89 14.63 -3.90
N PRO A 282 -9.73 14.36 -4.91
CA PRO A 282 -10.17 13.00 -5.24
C PRO A 282 -9.00 12.19 -5.78
N ILE A 283 -8.94 10.90 -5.41
CA ILE A 283 -7.82 10.03 -5.75
C ILE A 283 -8.27 8.91 -6.69
N ILE A 284 -7.61 8.77 -7.83
CA ILE A 284 -7.78 7.64 -8.72
C ILE A 284 -7.04 6.46 -8.13
N VAL A 285 -7.69 5.30 -7.97
CA VAL A 285 -7.14 4.10 -7.33
C VAL A 285 -7.44 2.86 -8.15
N TRP A 286 -6.53 1.88 -8.13
CA TRP A 286 -6.73 0.57 -8.72
C TRP A 286 -7.10 -0.43 -7.63
N LEU A 287 -8.19 -1.17 -7.86
CA LEU A 287 -8.76 -2.12 -6.92
C LEU A 287 -9.07 -3.42 -7.65
N CYS A 288 -9.25 -4.51 -6.90
CA CYS A 288 -9.91 -5.70 -7.42
C CYS A 288 -11.43 -5.48 -7.34
N ASP A 289 -12.16 -5.61 -8.45
CA ASP A 289 -13.62 -5.42 -8.49
C ASP A 289 -14.39 -6.56 -7.80
N ASP A 290 -13.74 -7.71 -7.64
CA ASP A 290 -14.19 -8.79 -6.76
C ASP A 290 -13.57 -8.60 -5.37
N PHE A 291 -14.17 -7.73 -4.58
CA PHE A 291 -13.69 -7.36 -3.24
C PHE A 291 -13.63 -8.52 -2.23
N GLY A 292 -14.20 -9.68 -2.56
CA GLY A 292 -14.15 -10.88 -1.72
C GLY A 292 -12.88 -11.70 -1.89
N ASN A 293 -12.16 -11.54 -3.00
CA ASN A 293 -11.04 -12.40 -3.39
C ASN A 293 -9.76 -11.60 -3.63
N THR A 294 -8.62 -12.24 -3.37
CA THR A 294 -7.31 -11.74 -3.78
C THR A 294 -7.14 -11.93 -5.29
N PRO A 295 -6.72 -10.90 -6.05
CA PRO A 295 -6.54 -11.01 -7.49
C PRO A 295 -5.44 -12.02 -7.83
N SER A 296 -5.71 -12.87 -8.81
CA SER A 296 -4.72 -13.79 -9.37
C SER A 296 -4.05 -13.19 -10.61
N ILE A 297 -2.92 -13.77 -11.03
CA ILE A 297 -2.29 -13.38 -12.30
C ILE A 297 -3.13 -13.93 -13.45
N SER A 298 -3.67 -13.05 -14.28
CA SER A 298 -4.52 -13.41 -15.42
C SER A 298 -3.75 -13.50 -16.73
N ARG A 299 -2.65 -12.75 -16.87
CA ARG A 299 -1.79 -12.72 -18.06
C ARG A 299 -0.35 -12.46 -17.70
N ILE A 300 0.55 -13.00 -18.49
CA ILE A 300 1.98 -12.77 -18.39
C ILE A 300 2.48 -12.36 -19.78
N TRP A 301 3.18 -11.24 -19.85
CA TRP A 301 3.80 -10.72 -21.08
C TRP A 301 5.27 -10.48 -20.87
N VAL A 302 6.05 -10.55 -21.96
CA VAL A 302 7.46 -10.16 -21.94
C VAL A 302 7.64 -9.00 -22.92
N VAL A 303 7.99 -7.83 -22.41
CA VAL A 303 8.20 -6.62 -23.20
C VAL A 303 9.58 -6.07 -22.88
N ASP A 304 10.40 -5.85 -23.88
CA ASP A 304 11.77 -5.36 -23.73
C ASP A 304 12.62 -6.17 -22.72
N GLY A 305 12.40 -7.49 -22.66
CA GLY A 305 13.08 -8.39 -21.72
C GLY A 305 12.54 -8.35 -20.29
N LYS A 306 11.53 -7.52 -20.00
CA LYS A 306 10.85 -7.43 -18.71
C LYS A 306 9.60 -8.30 -18.75
N THR A 307 9.45 -9.18 -17.75
CA THR A 307 8.22 -9.94 -17.55
C THR A 307 7.20 -9.07 -16.81
N LEU A 308 6.01 -8.97 -17.34
CA LEU A 308 4.90 -8.18 -16.82
C LEU A 308 3.75 -9.10 -16.45
N TYR A 309 3.17 -8.87 -15.28
CA TYR A 309 2.09 -9.65 -14.70
C TYR A 309 0.84 -8.79 -14.62
N LEU A 310 -0.22 -9.19 -15.33
CA LEU A 310 -1.53 -8.54 -15.24
C LEU A 310 -2.40 -9.31 -14.25
N LYS A 311 -2.91 -8.61 -13.26
CA LYS A 311 -3.83 -9.16 -12.26
C LYS A 311 -5.25 -9.28 -12.82
N SER A 312 -6.00 -10.27 -12.34
CA SER A 312 -7.41 -10.43 -12.69
C SER A 312 -8.26 -9.38 -11.98
N ASN A 313 -9.41 -9.10 -12.58
CA ASN A 313 -10.45 -8.25 -11.97
C ASN A 313 -9.91 -6.87 -11.55
N MET A 314 -8.95 -6.34 -12.30
CA MET A 314 -8.44 -4.99 -12.08
C MET A 314 -9.50 -3.99 -12.54
N ALA A 315 -9.84 -3.06 -11.64
CA ALA A 315 -10.74 -1.95 -11.92
C ALA A 315 -10.16 -0.66 -11.37
N CYS A 316 -10.37 0.44 -12.10
CA CYS A 316 -9.93 1.76 -11.71
C CYS A 316 -11.14 2.63 -11.31
N MET A 317 -11.07 3.25 -10.14
CA MET A 317 -12.16 4.02 -9.54
C MET A 317 -11.62 5.31 -8.93
N VAL A 318 -12.52 6.21 -8.53
CA VAL A 318 -12.15 7.43 -7.81
C VAL A 318 -12.59 7.35 -6.36
N LEU A 319 -11.64 7.39 -5.43
CA LEU A 319 -11.88 7.55 -4.01
C LEU A 319 -12.31 9.00 -3.75
N VAL A 320 -13.54 9.18 -3.31
CA VAL A 320 -14.15 10.50 -3.11
C VAL A 320 -14.55 10.77 -1.66
N GLY A 321 -14.51 9.77 -0.78
CA GLY A 321 -14.88 9.98 0.62
C GLY A 321 -14.44 8.86 1.53
N TYR A 322 -14.41 9.18 2.82
CA TYR A 322 -14.21 8.23 3.90
C TYR A 322 -15.02 8.65 5.14
N ASP A 323 -15.30 7.68 6.00
CA ASP A 323 -15.98 7.89 7.30
C ASP A 323 -15.42 6.90 8.31
N TYR A 324 -14.51 7.36 9.17
CA TYR A 324 -13.90 6.53 10.22
C TYR A 324 -14.92 6.03 11.26
N THR A 325 -15.99 6.83 11.49
CA THR A 325 -17.02 6.44 12.46
C THR A 325 -17.84 5.24 11.98
N LYS A 326 -18.06 5.17 10.65
CA LYS A 326 -18.77 4.05 10.02
C LYS A 326 -17.84 2.95 9.54
N GLY A 327 -16.52 3.21 9.49
CA GLY A 327 -15.55 2.28 8.91
C GLY A 327 -15.73 2.10 7.40
N THR A 328 -16.09 3.17 6.66
CA THR A 328 -16.40 3.07 5.23
C THR A 328 -15.66 4.09 4.38
N VAL A 329 -15.44 3.74 3.10
CA VAL A 329 -15.01 4.66 2.04
C VAL A 329 -16.12 4.83 1.00
N THR A 330 -16.07 5.93 0.24
CA THR A 330 -16.95 6.17 -0.90
C THR A 330 -16.14 6.19 -2.18
N LEU A 331 -16.54 5.38 -3.15
CA LEU A 331 -15.90 5.19 -4.45
C LEU A 331 -16.86 5.56 -5.58
N SER A 332 -16.37 6.27 -6.60
CA SER A 332 -17.10 6.49 -7.87
C SER A 332 -16.50 5.55 -8.92
N ASN A 333 -17.30 4.55 -9.33
CA ASN A 333 -16.89 3.50 -10.26
C ASN A 333 -17.42 3.77 -11.67
N PRO A 334 -16.56 4.04 -12.68
CA PRO A 334 -16.98 4.29 -14.06
C PRO A 334 -17.79 3.15 -14.69
N ALA A 335 -17.51 1.90 -14.30
CA ALA A 335 -18.24 0.73 -14.78
C ALA A 335 -19.59 0.50 -14.11
N GLY A 336 -19.91 1.27 -13.07
CA GLY A 336 -21.12 1.12 -12.27
C GLY A 336 -21.66 2.44 -11.76
N ASN A 337 -21.69 2.58 -10.44
CA ASN A 337 -22.22 3.76 -9.74
C ASN A 337 -21.26 4.22 -8.63
N THR A 338 -21.58 5.33 -7.99
CA THR A 338 -20.95 5.68 -6.71
C THR A 338 -21.55 4.82 -5.61
N PHE A 339 -20.67 4.23 -4.78
CA PHE A 339 -21.08 3.32 -3.69
C PHE A 339 -20.14 3.45 -2.49
N THR A 340 -20.55 2.87 -1.36
CA THR A 340 -19.73 2.76 -0.17
C THR A 340 -19.21 1.34 -0.01
N LEU A 341 -17.97 1.22 0.45
CA LEU A 341 -17.29 -0.03 0.72
C LEU A 341 -16.75 0.01 2.15
N ASP A 342 -16.68 -1.13 2.79
CA ASP A 342 -15.98 -1.28 4.08
C ASP A 342 -14.51 -0.88 3.93
N MET A 343 -13.99 -0.12 4.89
CA MET A 343 -12.65 0.47 4.86
C MET A 343 -11.57 -0.61 4.81
N SER A 344 -11.68 -1.66 5.62
CA SER A 344 -10.72 -2.75 5.63
C SER A 344 -10.72 -3.55 4.32
N THR A 345 -11.88 -3.68 3.70
CA THR A 345 -12.02 -4.32 2.38
C THR A 345 -11.37 -3.48 1.28
N PHE A 346 -11.56 -2.16 1.32
CA PHE A 346 -10.88 -1.23 0.42
C PHE A 346 -9.35 -1.32 0.57
N GLU A 347 -8.85 -1.23 1.79
CA GLU A 347 -7.42 -1.23 2.11
C GLU A 347 -6.74 -2.52 1.64
N ARG A 348 -7.38 -3.68 1.89
CA ARG A 348 -6.89 -4.96 1.39
C ARG A 348 -6.90 -5.01 -0.13
N SER A 349 -8.01 -4.64 -0.79
CA SER A 349 -8.13 -4.66 -2.24
C SER A 349 -7.12 -3.74 -2.91
N PHE A 350 -6.88 -2.56 -2.34
CA PHE A 350 -5.88 -1.60 -2.80
C PHE A 350 -4.45 -2.19 -2.69
N ALA A 351 -4.10 -2.74 -1.53
CA ALA A 351 -2.80 -3.38 -1.32
C ALA A 351 -2.61 -4.59 -2.23
N ASP A 352 -3.60 -5.46 -2.33
CA ASP A 352 -3.56 -6.67 -3.18
C ASP A 352 -3.43 -6.32 -4.66
N MET A 353 -3.96 -5.18 -5.12
CA MET A 353 -3.81 -4.72 -6.50
C MET A 353 -2.43 -4.10 -6.78
N GLY A 354 -1.68 -3.68 -5.78
CA GLY A 354 -0.32 -3.10 -5.92
C GLY A 354 -0.23 -1.65 -5.49
N SER A 355 -1.22 -1.15 -4.75
CA SER A 355 -1.26 0.20 -4.19
C SER A 355 -1.09 1.32 -5.22
N TYR A 356 -1.65 1.15 -6.43
CA TYR A 356 -1.59 2.16 -7.49
C TYR A 356 -2.58 3.28 -7.22
N ALA A 357 -2.10 4.52 -7.23
CA ALA A 357 -2.94 5.69 -7.03
C ALA A 357 -2.42 6.93 -7.76
N VAL A 358 -3.34 7.82 -8.17
CA VAL A 358 -3.02 9.10 -8.83
C VAL A 358 -3.84 10.22 -8.21
N ALA A 359 -3.18 11.32 -7.89
CA ALA A 359 -3.79 12.59 -7.51
C ALA A 359 -3.52 13.65 -8.57
N VAL A 360 -4.50 14.51 -8.82
CA VAL A 360 -4.34 15.74 -9.64
C VAL A 360 -4.73 16.92 -8.77
N LYS A 361 -3.77 17.83 -8.53
CA LYS A 361 -3.97 18.96 -7.61
C LYS A 361 -3.11 20.16 -7.95
#